data_95f630413144fd930878f6319194e8ba
#
_entry.id   95f630413144fd930878f6319194e8ba
#
_cell.length_a   1.000
_cell.length_b   1.000
_cell.length_c   1.000
_cell.angle_alpha   90.00
_cell.angle_beta   90.00
_cell.angle_gamma   90.00
#
_symmetry.space_group_name_H-M   'P 1'
#
loop_
_entity.id
_entity.type
_entity.pdbx_description
1 polymer ?
#
loop_
_entity_poly.entity_id
_entity_poly.type
_entity_poly.pdbx_seq_one_letter_code
_entity_poly.pdbx_strand_id
1 'polypeptide(L)'
;MRRPIAIALAALAITACSQAAQSETPLASPPAETIAMIEAETGPDWRKIAPENLLVLKTAHGETLIELNPNFAPDHAARMRKLATDRALNNTEFYRVIDGFVAQTGLNGNDKSEDYPPLMNENERAIATDGSFTPLGNADLYAAEVGHLNGFAAARNMESGTEWLLHCPGAVAMARDTDPNSGAADYYIVLDAQRYLDRNLTVFGRVVSGMEYVQMVRRGDREIESGVIQAPASGDRIFTVTLASDMPEDSRPVVEVMKTDSNSFANAKRSKRVRRDPFFYNTPPEVVDICDMPVPAKRLK
;
A
#
# COMPACT_ATOMS: atom_id res chain seq x y z
N MET A 1 70.72 28.25 54.38
CA MET A 1 70.14 29.62 54.18
C MET A 1 68.82 29.45 53.45
N ARG A 2 67.69 29.51 54.16
CA ARG A 2 66.35 29.35 53.64
C ARG A 2 65.70 30.74 53.56
N ARG A 3 65.22 31.15 52.39
CA ARG A 3 64.42 32.37 52.24
C ARG A 3 62.94 31.96 52.23
N PRO A 4 62.02 32.67 52.87
CA PRO A 4 60.61 32.39 52.82
C PRO A 4 59.95 33.05 51.59
N ILE A 5 59.04 32.36 51.02
CA ILE A 5 58.16 32.80 49.91
C ILE A 5 56.92 33.42 50.57
N ALA A 6 56.66 34.69 50.22
CA ALA A 6 55.43 35.38 50.61
C ALA A 6 54.29 35.02 49.65
N ILE A 7 53.16 34.55 50.23
CA ILE A 7 51.92 34.28 49.47
C ILE A 7 51.05 35.54 49.57
N ALA A 8 50.79 36.15 48.42
CA ALA A 8 49.81 37.23 48.31
C ALA A 8 48.43 36.66 48.11
N LEU A 9 47.52 36.92 49.05
CA LEU A 9 46.06 36.63 48.82
C LEU A 9 45.44 37.71 47.96
N ALA A 10 44.96 37.33 46.78
CA ALA A 10 44.10 38.16 45.95
C ALA A 10 42.64 37.83 46.32
N ALA A 11 41.91 38.84 46.80
CA ALA A 11 40.47 38.73 47.05
C ALA A 11 39.71 38.88 45.71
N LEU A 12 38.99 37.82 45.31
CA LEU A 12 38.10 37.86 44.18
C LEU A 12 36.70 38.35 44.61
N ALA A 13 36.30 39.51 44.14
CA ALA A 13 34.94 40.04 44.30
C ALA A 13 33.98 39.24 43.35
N ILE A 14 33.05 38.52 43.95
CA ILE A 14 31.99 37.80 43.19
C ILE A 14 30.85 38.80 42.95
N THR A 15 30.73 39.29 41.72
CA THR A 15 29.57 40.06 41.26
C THR A 15 28.44 39.07 40.92
N ALA A 16 27.39 39.03 41.73
CA ALA A 16 26.19 38.24 41.46
C ALA A 16 25.41 38.89 40.32
N CYS A 17 25.45 38.28 39.14
CA CYS A 17 24.50 38.56 38.06
C CYS A 17 23.17 37.85 38.33
N SER A 18 22.15 38.62 38.71
CA SER A 18 20.78 38.15 38.79
C SER A 18 20.27 37.87 37.38
N GLN A 19 20.21 36.58 37.01
CA GLN A 19 19.45 36.14 35.79
C GLN A 19 17.97 36.17 36.12
N ALA A 20 17.26 37.09 35.46
CA ALA A 20 15.80 37.03 35.43
C ALA A 20 15.35 35.74 34.76
N ALA A 21 14.63 34.89 35.47
CA ALA A 21 13.96 33.72 34.94
C ALA A 21 12.91 34.17 33.92
N GLN A 22 13.18 33.94 32.64
CA GLN A 22 12.16 34.03 31.60
C GLN A 22 11.24 32.85 31.80
N SER A 23 9.98 33.13 32.17
CA SER A 23 8.91 32.16 32.19
C SER A 23 8.64 31.70 30.77
N GLU A 24 9.12 30.52 30.38
CA GLU A 24 8.68 29.85 29.17
C GLU A 24 7.20 29.47 29.35
N THR A 25 6.35 30.12 28.58
CA THR A 25 4.96 29.71 28.42
C THR A 25 4.96 28.33 27.78
N PRO A 26 4.33 27.29 28.39
CA PRO A 26 4.25 26.00 27.74
C PRO A 26 3.54 26.13 26.40
N LEU A 27 4.19 25.71 25.31
CA LEU A 27 3.50 25.55 24.02
C LEU A 27 2.31 24.62 24.25
N ALA A 28 1.11 25.14 24.03
CA ALA A 28 -0.10 24.34 24.05
C ALA A 28 0.05 23.16 23.09
N SER A 29 -0.14 21.95 23.61
CA SER A 29 -0.24 20.73 22.78
C SER A 29 -1.34 20.95 21.73
N PRO A 30 -1.12 20.60 20.44
CA PRO A 30 -2.21 20.65 19.48
C PRO A 30 -3.32 19.69 19.96
N PRO A 31 -4.59 20.07 19.80
CA PRO A 31 -5.70 19.26 20.28
C PRO A 31 -5.68 17.88 19.61
N ALA A 32 -5.97 16.85 20.40
CA ALA A 32 -6.09 15.44 19.99
C ALA A 32 -7.22 15.18 18.94
N GLU A 33 -7.91 16.24 18.51
CA GLU A 33 -9.03 16.22 17.58
C GLU A 33 -8.64 15.97 16.10
N THR A 34 -7.35 16.01 15.76
CA THR A 34 -6.94 15.91 14.35
C THR A 34 -6.99 14.48 13.79
N ILE A 35 -7.14 13.45 14.63
CA ILE A 35 -7.22 12.05 14.19
C ILE A 35 -8.67 11.54 14.06
N ALA A 36 -9.63 12.19 14.71
CA ALA A 36 -11.03 11.75 14.75
C ALA A 36 -11.93 12.34 13.64
N MET A 37 -11.41 13.20 12.77
CA MET A 37 -12.25 13.91 11.78
C MET A 37 -12.05 13.40 10.33
N ILE A 38 -11.90 12.09 10.11
CA ILE A 38 -12.12 11.48 8.78
C ILE A 38 -13.47 10.73 8.81
N GLU A 39 -14.45 11.28 9.48
CA GLU A 39 -15.83 10.82 9.34
C GLU A 39 -16.54 11.61 8.24
N ALA A 40 -16.98 10.84 7.23
CA ALA A 40 -18.12 11.09 6.35
C ALA A 40 -18.24 12.48 5.72
N GLU A 41 -17.29 12.90 4.87
CA GLU A 41 -17.63 13.87 3.84
C GLU A 41 -17.42 13.28 2.45
N THR A 42 -18.52 13.07 1.72
CA THR A 42 -18.55 12.95 0.27
C THR A 42 -18.17 14.32 -0.31
N GLY A 43 -16.88 14.64 -0.25
CA GLY A 43 -16.32 15.92 -0.70
C GLY A 43 -15.59 15.80 -2.04
N PRO A 44 -15.19 16.93 -2.65
CA PRO A 44 -14.47 16.95 -3.91
C PRO A 44 -13.15 16.17 -3.89
N ASP A 45 -12.64 15.83 -2.70
CA ASP A 45 -11.38 15.13 -2.47
C ASP A 45 -11.47 13.61 -2.59
N TRP A 46 -12.67 13.05 -2.79
CA TRP A 46 -12.90 11.62 -2.88
C TRP A 46 -13.46 11.24 -4.25
N ARG A 47 -13.13 10.05 -4.71
CA ARG A 47 -13.74 9.43 -5.89
C ARG A 47 -14.35 8.09 -5.52
N LYS A 48 -15.52 7.78 -6.07
CA LYS A 48 -16.11 6.44 -5.96
C LYS A 48 -15.39 5.48 -6.89
N ILE A 49 -15.22 4.24 -6.42
CA ILE A 49 -14.80 3.15 -7.30
C ILE A 49 -16.02 2.71 -8.12
N ALA A 50 -15.84 2.60 -9.43
CA ALA A 50 -16.89 2.07 -10.32
C ALA A 50 -17.17 0.60 -9.97
N PRO A 51 -18.45 0.18 -9.80
CA PRO A 51 -18.76 -1.16 -9.32
C PRO A 51 -18.20 -2.31 -10.17
N GLU A 52 -18.03 -2.09 -11.47
CA GLU A 52 -17.40 -3.03 -12.41
C GLU A 52 -15.88 -3.15 -12.20
N ASN A 53 -15.28 -2.27 -11.41
CA ASN A 53 -13.86 -2.29 -11.04
C ASN A 53 -13.63 -2.65 -9.56
N LEU A 54 -14.67 -3.06 -8.85
CA LEU A 54 -14.58 -3.46 -7.45
C LEU A 54 -14.89 -4.94 -7.31
N LEU A 55 -13.89 -5.74 -6.93
CA LEU A 55 -14.07 -7.15 -6.58
C LEU A 55 -14.34 -7.29 -5.08
N VAL A 56 -15.25 -8.19 -4.74
CA VAL A 56 -15.57 -8.62 -3.37
C VAL A 56 -15.12 -10.06 -3.20
N LEU A 57 -14.05 -10.28 -2.48
CA LEU A 57 -13.49 -11.59 -2.16
C LEU A 57 -13.93 -11.98 -0.75
N LYS A 58 -14.59 -13.14 -0.58
CA LYS A 58 -15.09 -13.65 0.70
C LYS A 58 -14.35 -14.88 1.16
N THR A 59 -13.87 -14.84 2.39
CA THR A 59 -13.26 -15.96 3.11
C THR A 59 -13.96 -16.16 4.46
N ALA A 60 -13.53 -17.14 5.23
CA ALA A 60 -13.97 -17.32 6.61
C ALA A 60 -13.54 -16.15 7.54
N HIS A 61 -12.48 -15.44 7.17
CA HIS A 61 -11.97 -14.31 7.95
C HIS A 61 -12.76 -13.01 7.72
N GLY A 62 -13.36 -12.85 6.53
CA GLY A 62 -14.16 -11.66 6.19
C GLY A 62 -14.17 -11.34 4.71
N GLU A 63 -14.55 -10.10 4.39
CA GLU A 63 -14.60 -9.57 3.01
C GLU A 63 -13.39 -8.69 2.72
N THR A 64 -12.67 -9.02 1.65
CA THR A 64 -11.60 -8.17 1.10
C THR A 64 -12.10 -7.51 -0.17
N LEU A 65 -11.99 -6.18 -0.24
CA LEU A 65 -12.39 -5.39 -1.39
C LEU A 65 -11.15 -5.00 -2.20
N ILE A 66 -11.17 -5.30 -3.51
CA ILE A 66 -10.05 -5.08 -4.41
C ILE A 66 -10.50 -4.14 -5.54
N GLU A 67 -9.83 -3.00 -5.68
CA GLU A 67 -9.98 -2.09 -6.81
C GLU A 67 -9.11 -2.56 -7.99
N LEU A 68 -9.71 -2.77 -9.15
CA LEU A 68 -9.01 -3.04 -10.41
C LEU A 68 -8.58 -1.74 -11.09
N ASN A 69 -7.47 -1.79 -11.84
CA ASN A 69 -6.94 -0.65 -12.59
C ASN A 69 -6.97 -0.89 -14.11
N PRO A 70 -8.13 -0.80 -14.77
CA PRO A 70 -8.23 -1.00 -16.22
C PRO A 70 -7.53 0.09 -17.04
N ASN A 71 -7.24 1.24 -16.43
CA ASN A 71 -6.51 2.32 -17.12
C ASN A 71 -5.01 2.01 -17.24
N PHE A 72 -4.47 1.15 -16.38
CA PHE A 72 -3.07 0.75 -16.42
C PHE A 72 -2.87 -0.63 -17.03
N ALA A 73 -3.63 -1.62 -16.57
CA ALA A 73 -3.55 -3.02 -17.01
C ALA A 73 -4.94 -3.49 -17.51
N PRO A 74 -5.39 -3.03 -18.71
CA PRO A 74 -6.72 -3.29 -19.23
C PRO A 74 -7.03 -4.78 -19.42
N ASP A 75 -6.09 -5.56 -19.95
CA ASP A 75 -6.29 -6.98 -20.23
C ASP A 75 -6.34 -7.82 -18.95
N HIS A 76 -5.49 -7.52 -17.98
CA HIS A 76 -5.51 -8.19 -16.68
C HIS A 76 -6.76 -7.81 -15.88
N ALA A 77 -7.18 -6.54 -15.89
CA ALA A 77 -8.44 -6.13 -15.28
C ALA A 77 -9.65 -6.80 -15.94
N ALA A 78 -9.67 -6.92 -17.27
CA ALA A 78 -10.72 -7.64 -18.01
C ALA A 78 -10.71 -9.13 -17.65
N ARG A 79 -9.54 -9.75 -17.54
CA ARG A 79 -9.39 -11.15 -17.09
C ARG A 79 -9.98 -11.36 -15.72
N MET A 80 -9.69 -10.51 -14.76
CA MET A 80 -10.23 -10.63 -13.40
C MET A 80 -11.75 -10.45 -13.36
N ARG A 81 -12.30 -9.53 -14.16
CA ARG A 81 -13.76 -9.41 -14.32
C ARG A 81 -14.38 -10.68 -14.89
N LYS A 82 -13.77 -11.24 -15.94
CA LYS A 82 -14.22 -12.50 -16.55
C LYS A 82 -14.20 -13.66 -15.53
N LEU A 83 -13.09 -13.85 -14.82
CA LEU A 83 -12.97 -14.88 -13.77
C LEU A 83 -14.06 -14.74 -12.69
N ALA A 84 -14.38 -13.51 -12.28
CA ALA A 84 -15.43 -13.25 -11.30
C ALA A 84 -16.84 -13.53 -11.85
N THR A 85 -17.15 -13.05 -13.06
CA THR A 85 -18.44 -13.25 -13.74
C THR A 85 -18.69 -14.74 -14.02
N ASP A 86 -17.68 -15.47 -14.46
CA ASP A 86 -17.74 -16.91 -14.70
C ASP A 86 -17.78 -17.71 -13.37
N ARG A 87 -17.61 -17.05 -12.21
CA ARG A 87 -17.47 -17.66 -10.89
C ARG A 87 -16.36 -18.70 -10.82
N ALA A 88 -15.34 -18.56 -11.67
CA ALA A 88 -14.24 -19.51 -11.78
C ALA A 88 -13.41 -19.58 -10.48
N LEU A 89 -13.27 -18.45 -9.78
CA LEU A 89 -12.54 -18.33 -8.53
C LEU A 89 -13.34 -18.76 -7.28
N ASN A 90 -14.61 -19.14 -7.43
CA ASN A 90 -15.42 -19.60 -6.30
C ASN A 90 -14.96 -20.98 -5.85
N ASN A 91 -14.83 -21.15 -4.54
CA ASN A 91 -14.36 -22.34 -3.89
C ASN A 91 -12.91 -22.72 -4.20
N THR A 92 -12.09 -21.79 -4.67
CA THR A 92 -10.64 -21.90 -4.72
C THR A 92 -10.04 -21.65 -3.33
N GLU A 93 -8.73 -21.63 -3.20
CA GLU A 93 -8.03 -21.39 -1.94
C GLU A 93 -6.78 -20.56 -2.12
N PHE A 94 -6.29 -19.97 -1.04
CA PHE A 94 -4.93 -19.43 -0.99
C PHE A 94 -3.95 -20.60 -0.86
N TYR A 95 -3.53 -21.16 -1.97
CA TYR A 95 -2.74 -22.41 -2.00
C TYR A 95 -1.24 -22.20 -1.72
N ARG A 96 -0.74 -20.96 -1.87
CA ARG A 96 0.65 -20.60 -1.60
C ARG A 96 0.71 -19.28 -0.86
N VAL A 97 1.18 -19.30 0.39
CA VAL A 97 1.24 -18.09 1.22
C VAL A 97 2.56 -18.05 1.97
N ILE A 98 3.36 -17.02 1.72
CA ILE A 98 4.65 -16.83 2.38
C ILE A 98 4.58 -15.57 3.23
N ASP A 99 4.86 -15.71 4.52
CA ASP A 99 4.86 -14.60 5.44
C ASP A 99 5.87 -13.51 5.04
N GLY A 100 5.48 -12.23 5.15
CA GLY A 100 6.29 -11.11 4.69
C GLY A 100 6.53 -11.07 3.18
N PHE A 101 5.75 -11.83 2.38
CA PHE A 101 5.89 -11.85 0.92
C PHE A 101 4.53 -11.71 0.24
N VAL A 102 3.85 -12.80 -0.09
CA VAL A 102 2.58 -12.77 -0.83
C VAL A 102 1.61 -13.85 -0.36
N ALA A 103 0.32 -13.62 -0.59
CA ALA A 103 -0.75 -14.62 -0.54
C ALA A 103 -1.25 -14.89 -1.97
N GLN A 104 -0.94 -16.06 -2.51
CA GLN A 104 -1.24 -16.45 -3.89
C GLN A 104 -2.43 -17.39 -3.95
N THR A 105 -3.28 -17.17 -4.95
CA THR A 105 -4.51 -17.91 -5.22
C THR A 105 -4.81 -17.90 -6.71
N GLY A 106 -5.88 -18.57 -7.12
CA GLY A 106 -6.31 -18.63 -8.51
C GLY A 106 -6.84 -20.02 -8.85
N LEU A 107 -6.69 -20.43 -10.11
CA LEU A 107 -7.16 -21.74 -10.57
C LEU A 107 -6.15 -22.87 -10.29
N ASN A 108 -4.89 -22.53 -10.06
CA ASN A 108 -3.81 -23.48 -9.72
C ASN A 108 -3.76 -24.69 -10.65
N GLY A 109 -3.87 -24.44 -11.97
CA GLY A 109 -3.79 -25.49 -12.99
C GLY A 109 -4.95 -26.50 -12.99
N ASN A 110 -6.11 -26.17 -12.38
CA ASN A 110 -7.29 -27.02 -12.46
C ASN A 110 -7.89 -27.04 -13.90
N ASP A 111 -8.84 -27.93 -14.16
CA ASP A 111 -9.44 -28.13 -15.49
C ASP A 111 -10.00 -26.85 -16.14
N LYS A 112 -10.39 -25.85 -15.33
CA LYS A 112 -10.89 -24.56 -15.83
C LYS A 112 -9.78 -23.64 -16.32
N SER A 113 -8.51 -23.93 -16.02
CA SER A 113 -7.38 -23.07 -16.43
C SER A 113 -7.26 -22.95 -17.94
N GLU A 114 -7.67 -23.98 -18.70
CA GLU A 114 -7.63 -23.99 -20.16
C GLU A 114 -8.56 -22.94 -20.81
N ASP A 115 -9.62 -22.50 -20.10
CA ASP A 115 -10.55 -21.48 -20.56
C ASP A 115 -9.96 -20.06 -20.49
N TYR A 116 -8.78 -19.91 -19.87
CA TYR A 116 -8.13 -18.63 -19.62
C TYR A 116 -6.70 -18.63 -20.16
N PRO A 117 -6.52 -18.42 -21.48
CA PRO A 117 -5.19 -18.43 -22.09
C PRO A 117 -4.30 -17.31 -21.51
N PRO A 118 -2.97 -17.48 -21.57
CA PRO A 118 -2.01 -16.48 -21.12
C PRO A 118 -2.24 -15.09 -21.72
N LEU A 119 -1.87 -14.06 -20.96
CA LEU A 119 -1.94 -12.66 -21.35
C LEU A 119 -0.55 -12.09 -21.64
N MET A 120 -0.48 -11.17 -22.59
CA MET A 120 0.68 -10.30 -22.72
C MET A 120 0.85 -9.51 -21.42
N ASN A 121 2.09 -9.36 -20.94
CA ASN A 121 2.33 -8.60 -19.74
C ASN A 121 2.02 -7.10 -19.91
N GLU A 122 1.55 -6.47 -18.84
CA GLU A 122 1.29 -5.04 -18.76
C GLU A 122 2.11 -4.45 -17.58
N ASN A 123 3.38 -4.82 -17.51
CA ASN A 123 4.27 -4.51 -16.38
C ASN A 123 4.63 -3.03 -16.31
N GLU A 124 4.69 -2.37 -17.47
CA GLU A 124 4.99 -0.95 -17.62
C GLU A 124 4.32 -0.40 -18.89
N ARG A 125 4.19 0.91 -18.96
CA ARG A 125 3.66 1.61 -20.12
C ARG A 125 4.37 2.94 -20.35
N ALA A 126 4.12 3.58 -21.49
CA ALA A 126 4.53 4.97 -21.70
C ALA A 126 3.88 5.90 -20.65
N ILE A 127 4.63 6.89 -20.21
CA ILE A 127 4.14 7.89 -19.25
C ILE A 127 2.90 8.58 -19.82
N ALA A 128 1.80 8.54 -19.05
CA ALA A 128 0.58 9.26 -19.39
C ALA A 128 0.78 10.78 -19.22
N THR A 129 0.25 11.55 -20.16
CA THR A 129 0.34 13.02 -20.18
C THR A 129 -0.91 13.70 -19.62
N ASP A 130 -1.83 12.92 -19.02
CA ASP A 130 -3.13 13.35 -18.52
C ASP A 130 -3.10 13.99 -17.11
N GLY A 131 -1.92 14.15 -16.51
CA GLY A 131 -1.77 14.69 -15.16
C GLY A 131 -2.19 13.77 -14.04
N SER A 132 -2.46 12.48 -14.32
CA SER A 132 -2.95 11.50 -13.35
C SER A 132 -1.92 11.09 -12.28
N PHE A 133 -0.66 11.45 -12.45
CA PHE A 133 0.40 11.13 -11.50
C PHE A 133 0.65 12.23 -10.48
N THR A 134 0.63 11.88 -9.22
CA THR A 134 0.96 12.77 -8.10
C THR A 134 2.30 12.35 -7.49
N PRO A 135 3.38 13.11 -7.63
CA PRO A 135 4.69 12.75 -7.12
C PRO A 135 4.73 12.70 -5.59
N LEU A 136 5.47 11.74 -5.05
CA LEU A 136 5.75 11.70 -3.62
C LEU A 136 6.69 12.84 -3.22
N GLY A 137 7.69 13.12 -4.05
CA GLY A 137 8.60 14.26 -3.87
C GLY A 137 9.75 14.01 -2.90
N ASN A 138 10.21 12.77 -2.78
CA ASN A 138 11.47 12.41 -2.14
C ASN A 138 12.16 11.28 -2.91
N ALA A 139 13.45 11.05 -2.61
CA ALA A 139 14.21 9.98 -3.24
C ALA A 139 13.63 8.60 -2.93
N ASP A 140 13.81 7.68 -3.86
CA ASP A 140 13.47 6.25 -3.75
C ASP A 140 14.65 5.40 -4.15
N LEU A 141 14.76 4.18 -3.58
CA LEU A 141 15.88 3.28 -3.84
C LEU A 141 15.74 2.50 -5.16
N TYR A 142 14.53 2.35 -5.68
CA TYR A 142 14.22 1.48 -6.82
C TYR A 142 13.86 2.26 -8.08
N ALA A 143 13.52 3.55 -7.97
CA ALA A 143 13.05 4.33 -9.08
C ALA A 143 13.49 5.79 -8.99
N ALA A 144 13.66 6.44 -10.15
CA ALA A 144 14.03 7.85 -10.24
C ALA A 144 12.94 8.77 -9.66
N GLU A 145 11.68 8.42 -9.85
CA GLU A 145 10.55 9.13 -9.30
C GLU A 145 9.46 8.15 -8.86
N VAL A 146 8.91 8.34 -7.66
CA VAL A 146 7.78 7.58 -7.12
C VAL A 146 6.64 8.50 -6.73
N GLY A 147 5.43 7.97 -6.75
CA GLY A 147 4.22 8.70 -6.43
C GLY A 147 2.98 7.84 -6.58
N HIS A 148 1.87 8.47 -6.91
CA HIS A 148 0.59 7.79 -7.08
C HIS A 148 -0.01 8.10 -8.45
N LEU A 149 -0.45 7.05 -9.14
CA LEU A 149 -1.17 7.12 -10.40
C LEU A 149 -2.65 6.80 -10.14
N ASN A 150 -3.51 7.82 -10.12
CA ASN A 150 -4.95 7.67 -9.82
C ASN A 150 -5.23 6.90 -8.50
N GLY A 151 -4.35 7.05 -7.51
CA GLY A 151 -4.49 6.39 -6.22
C GLY A 151 -3.73 5.06 -6.08
N PHE A 152 -3.07 4.56 -7.10
CA PHE A 152 -2.18 3.40 -7.04
C PHE A 152 -0.73 3.86 -6.84
N ALA A 153 0.01 3.19 -5.98
CA ALA A 153 1.44 3.44 -5.84
C ALA A 153 2.14 3.13 -7.18
N ALA A 154 2.93 4.07 -7.67
CA ALA A 154 3.53 4.01 -8.99
C ALA A 154 4.93 4.62 -9.00
N ALA A 155 5.71 4.29 -10.01
CA ALA A 155 7.01 4.90 -10.29
C ALA A 155 7.13 5.28 -11.75
N ARG A 156 8.10 6.16 -12.03
CA ARG A 156 8.42 6.68 -13.36
C ARG A 156 9.92 6.71 -13.58
N ASN A 157 10.27 6.55 -14.85
CA ASN A 157 11.59 6.90 -15.35
C ASN A 157 11.43 7.85 -16.54
N MET A 158 11.78 9.11 -16.34
CA MET A 158 11.65 10.16 -17.38
C MET A 158 12.62 9.95 -18.54
N GLU A 159 13.77 9.29 -18.31
CA GLU A 159 14.75 9.00 -19.34
C GLU A 159 14.24 7.93 -20.31
N SER A 160 13.65 6.84 -19.81
CA SER A 160 13.04 5.80 -20.64
C SER A 160 11.62 6.16 -21.09
N GLY A 161 11.00 7.19 -20.51
CA GLY A 161 9.62 7.58 -20.79
C GLY A 161 8.59 6.55 -20.34
N THR A 162 8.90 5.76 -19.29
CA THR A 162 8.02 4.67 -18.80
C THR A 162 7.55 4.89 -17.38
N GLU A 163 6.35 4.36 -17.07
CA GLU A 163 5.78 4.31 -15.73
C GLU A 163 5.24 2.90 -15.42
N TRP A 164 5.23 2.53 -14.13
CA TRP A 164 4.78 1.22 -13.66
C TRP A 164 4.14 1.30 -12.28
N LEU A 165 3.30 0.29 -11.95
CA LEU A 165 2.72 0.13 -10.63
C LEU A 165 3.65 -0.66 -9.71
N LEU A 166 3.56 -0.41 -8.40
CA LEU A 166 4.50 -0.90 -7.40
C LEU A 166 3.92 -2.07 -6.58
N HIS A 167 4.81 -2.99 -6.20
CA HIS A 167 4.50 -4.10 -5.30
C HIS A 167 4.57 -3.65 -3.83
N CYS A 168 3.74 -2.67 -3.49
CA CYS A 168 3.51 -2.27 -2.09
C CYS A 168 2.49 -3.21 -1.41
N PRO A 169 2.41 -3.26 -0.06
CA PRO A 169 1.41 -4.07 0.64
C PRO A 169 -0.01 -3.78 0.13
N GLY A 170 -0.75 -4.87 -0.14
CA GLY A 170 -2.09 -4.79 -0.73
C GLY A 170 -2.12 -4.68 -2.25
N ALA A 171 -1.00 -4.49 -2.96
CA ALA A 171 -0.98 -4.61 -4.42
C ALA A 171 -1.42 -6.02 -4.85
N VAL A 172 -2.20 -6.09 -5.95
CA VAL A 172 -2.69 -7.34 -6.53
C VAL A 172 -2.09 -7.50 -7.91
N ALA A 173 -1.36 -8.61 -8.12
CA ALA A 173 -0.60 -8.83 -9.33
C ALA A 173 -0.77 -10.25 -9.88
N MET A 174 -0.56 -10.40 -11.18
CA MET A 174 -0.69 -11.68 -11.88
C MET A 174 0.52 -12.57 -11.60
N ALA A 175 0.26 -13.79 -11.16
CA ALA A 175 1.31 -14.82 -11.06
C ALA A 175 1.60 -15.38 -12.44
N ARG A 176 2.85 -15.78 -12.67
CA ARG A 176 3.34 -16.33 -13.95
C ARG A 176 4.53 -17.25 -13.75
N ASP A 177 4.83 -18.02 -14.77
CA ASP A 177 6.04 -18.81 -14.88
C ASP A 177 7.23 -17.97 -15.39
N THR A 178 8.24 -18.63 -15.97
CA THR A 178 9.45 -17.95 -16.48
C THR A 178 9.16 -17.03 -17.68
N ASP A 179 8.24 -17.43 -18.56
CA ASP A 179 7.83 -16.57 -19.67
C ASP A 179 7.06 -15.35 -19.11
N PRO A 180 7.47 -14.10 -19.44
CA PRO A 180 6.79 -12.89 -18.97
C PRO A 180 5.31 -12.81 -19.40
N ASN A 181 4.92 -13.53 -20.44
CA ASN A 181 3.58 -13.57 -21.00
C ASN A 181 2.79 -14.86 -20.62
N SER A 182 3.19 -15.56 -19.55
CA SER A 182 2.52 -16.79 -19.11
C SER A 182 1.46 -16.58 -18.04
N GLY A 183 1.24 -15.34 -17.58
CA GLY A 183 0.20 -15.03 -16.60
C GLY A 183 -1.20 -15.30 -17.16
N ALA A 184 -2.06 -16.02 -16.42
CA ALA A 184 -3.35 -16.47 -16.93
C ALA A 184 -4.51 -16.25 -15.96
N ALA A 185 -4.57 -17.00 -14.85
CA ALA A 185 -5.69 -17.02 -13.91
C ALA A 185 -5.27 -17.10 -12.44
N ASP A 186 -3.97 -17.15 -12.17
CA ASP A 186 -3.41 -17.15 -10.84
C ASP A 186 -2.88 -15.75 -10.50
N TYR A 187 -3.18 -15.29 -9.29
CA TYR A 187 -2.78 -13.97 -8.83
C TYR A 187 -2.38 -14.00 -7.36
N TYR A 188 -1.73 -12.96 -6.92
CA TYR A 188 -1.33 -12.82 -5.53
C TYR A 188 -1.63 -11.42 -4.99
N ILE A 189 -1.79 -11.36 -3.67
CA ILE A 189 -1.88 -10.13 -2.89
C ILE A 189 -0.57 -9.97 -2.14
N VAL A 190 0.09 -8.83 -2.28
CA VAL A 190 1.35 -8.51 -1.62
C VAL A 190 1.10 -8.30 -0.13
N LEU A 191 1.79 -9.07 0.74
CA LEU A 191 1.65 -8.96 2.19
C LEU A 191 2.59 -7.92 2.79
N ASP A 192 3.79 -7.79 2.23
CA ASP A 192 4.80 -6.81 2.59
C ASP A 192 5.51 -6.32 1.32
N ALA A 193 6.16 -5.15 1.36
CA ALA A 193 6.74 -4.51 0.18
C ALA A 193 7.73 -5.41 -0.57
N GLN A 194 7.51 -5.61 -1.87
CA GLN A 194 8.32 -6.47 -2.74
C GLN A 194 8.80 -5.70 -3.98
N ARG A 195 9.44 -4.58 -3.76
CA ARG A 195 9.84 -3.63 -4.80
C ARG A 195 10.77 -4.22 -5.87
N TYR A 196 11.51 -5.28 -5.56
CA TYR A 196 12.34 -5.99 -6.55
C TYR A 196 11.53 -6.75 -7.61
N LEU A 197 10.23 -6.94 -7.39
CA LEU A 197 9.29 -7.51 -8.37
C LEU A 197 8.76 -6.46 -9.36
N ASP A 198 8.95 -5.17 -9.08
CA ASP A 198 8.48 -4.09 -9.94
C ASP A 198 8.97 -4.30 -11.38
N ARG A 199 8.09 -4.05 -12.35
CA ARG A 199 8.31 -4.24 -13.80
C ARG A 199 8.52 -5.70 -14.25
N ASN A 200 8.46 -6.67 -13.34
CA ASN A 200 8.61 -8.09 -13.66
C ASN A 200 7.29 -8.85 -13.65
N LEU A 201 6.27 -8.34 -12.96
CA LEU A 201 4.92 -8.92 -12.89
C LEU A 201 3.90 -7.79 -12.99
N THR A 202 2.77 -8.07 -13.63
CA THR A 202 1.73 -7.06 -13.86
C THR A 202 0.90 -6.84 -12.61
N VAL A 203 1.04 -5.67 -12.00
CA VAL A 203 0.11 -5.18 -10.96
C VAL A 203 -1.12 -4.61 -11.66
N PHE A 204 -2.30 -5.16 -11.36
CA PHE A 204 -3.56 -4.78 -12.01
C PHE A 204 -4.63 -4.30 -11.03
N GLY A 205 -4.35 -4.34 -9.73
CA GLY A 205 -5.29 -3.97 -8.70
C GLY A 205 -4.63 -3.70 -7.35
N ARG A 206 -5.47 -3.35 -6.37
CA ARG A 206 -5.05 -3.18 -4.98
C ARG A 206 -6.19 -3.48 -4.02
N VAL A 207 -5.87 -3.94 -2.82
CA VAL A 207 -6.79 -4.03 -1.70
C VAL A 207 -7.11 -2.62 -1.20
N VAL A 208 -8.41 -2.31 -1.07
CA VAL A 208 -8.90 -1.03 -0.55
C VAL A 208 -9.63 -1.16 0.78
N SER A 209 -9.96 -2.40 1.18
CA SER A 209 -10.53 -2.73 2.50
C SER A 209 -10.34 -4.22 2.78
N GLY A 210 -10.18 -4.62 4.04
CA GLY A 210 -10.08 -6.04 4.43
C GLY A 210 -8.68 -6.63 4.27
N MET A 211 -7.61 -5.81 4.22
CA MET A 211 -6.23 -6.33 4.20
C MET A 211 -5.91 -7.14 5.46
N GLU A 212 -6.50 -6.81 6.60
CA GLU A 212 -6.41 -7.55 7.85
C GLU A 212 -6.85 -9.02 7.69
N TYR A 213 -7.86 -9.29 6.87
CA TYR A 213 -8.33 -10.67 6.59
C TYR A 213 -7.35 -11.45 5.71
N VAL A 214 -6.70 -10.78 4.76
CA VAL A 214 -5.63 -11.38 3.95
C VAL A 214 -4.42 -11.69 4.82
N GLN A 215 -4.11 -10.84 5.81
CA GLN A 215 -3.03 -11.09 6.77
C GLN A 215 -3.32 -12.27 7.71
N MET A 216 -4.57 -12.73 7.84
CA MET A 216 -4.96 -13.86 8.69
C MET A 216 -4.87 -15.21 7.99
N VAL A 217 -4.75 -15.28 6.66
CA VAL A 217 -4.73 -16.55 5.94
C VAL A 217 -3.52 -17.40 6.33
N ARG A 218 -3.71 -18.72 6.31
CA ARG A 218 -2.70 -19.70 6.67
C ARG A 218 -1.44 -19.53 5.84
N ARG A 219 -0.28 -19.52 6.50
CA ARG A 219 1.04 -19.52 5.87
C ARG A 219 1.47 -20.93 5.48
N GLY A 220 2.06 -21.07 4.31
CA GLY A 220 2.86 -22.23 3.94
C GLY A 220 4.28 -22.11 4.50
N ASP A 221 4.98 -23.22 4.58
CA ASP A 221 6.38 -23.23 4.98
C ASP A 221 7.25 -22.81 3.76
N ARG A 222 8.01 -21.73 3.91
CA ARG A 222 8.87 -21.21 2.83
C ARG A 222 9.90 -22.22 2.34
N GLU A 223 10.37 -23.11 3.23
CA GLU A 223 11.38 -24.13 2.90
C GLU A 223 10.77 -25.33 2.19
N ILE A 224 9.43 -25.48 2.19
CA ILE A 224 8.71 -26.57 1.54
C ILE A 224 7.99 -26.01 0.31
N GLU A 225 8.44 -26.43 -0.89
CA GLU A 225 7.90 -26.03 -2.19
C GLU A 225 7.60 -24.53 -2.27
N SER A 226 8.53 -23.70 -1.73
CA SER A 226 8.43 -22.25 -1.76
C SER A 226 7.10 -21.71 -1.18
N GLY A 227 6.60 -22.32 -0.11
CA GLY A 227 5.43 -21.84 0.62
C GLY A 227 4.07 -22.37 0.10
N VAL A 228 4.07 -23.38 -0.77
CA VAL A 228 2.86 -24.11 -1.13
C VAL A 228 2.36 -24.91 0.07
N ILE A 229 1.08 -24.74 0.40
CA ILE A 229 0.48 -25.43 1.55
C ILE A 229 0.25 -26.89 1.20
N GLN A 230 0.90 -27.81 1.96
CA GLN A 230 0.93 -29.23 1.68
C GLN A 230 -0.18 -29.99 2.38
N ALA A 231 -0.72 -31.05 1.73
CA ALA A 231 -1.61 -32.00 2.38
C ALA A 231 -0.95 -32.61 3.65
N PRO A 232 -1.70 -32.92 4.70
CA PRO A 232 -3.17 -32.88 4.81
C PRO A 232 -3.75 -31.46 5.09
N ALA A 233 -2.91 -30.42 5.25
CA ALA A 233 -3.39 -29.07 5.38
C ALA A 233 -3.90 -28.55 4.03
N SER A 234 -4.87 -27.64 4.07
CA SER A 234 -5.35 -26.87 2.92
C SER A 234 -5.19 -25.38 3.19
N GLY A 235 -5.12 -24.58 2.15
CA GLY A 235 -5.19 -23.15 2.23
C GLY A 235 -6.56 -22.64 2.69
N ASP A 236 -6.64 -21.37 3.04
CA ASP A 236 -7.92 -20.76 3.38
C ASP A 236 -8.80 -20.66 2.14
N ARG A 237 -10.02 -21.18 2.26
CA ARG A 237 -10.99 -21.24 1.16
C ARG A 237 -11.52 -19.85 0.83
N ILE A 238 -11.52 -19.54 -0.44
CA ILE A 238 -12.23 -18.40 -1.02
C ILE A 238 -13.64 -18.89 -1.38
N PHE A 239 -14.64 -18.43 -0.65
CA PHE A 239 -16.03 -18.83 -0.90
C PHE A 239 -16.53 -18.28 -2.22
N THR A 240 -16.31 -16.97 -2.43
CA THR A 240 -16.71 -16.26 -3.65
C THR A 240 -15.75 -15.12 -3.99
N VAL A 241 -15.62 -14.87 -5.28
CA VAL A 241 -15.11 -13.61 -5.83
C VAL A 241 -16.19 -13.06 -6.77
N THR A 242 -16.72 -11.89 -6.46
CA THR A 242 -17.86 -11.31 -7.18
C THR A 242 -17.55 -9.87 -7.54
N LEU A 243 -17.96 -9.40 -8.74
CA LEU A 243 -17.96 -7.97 -9.04
C LEU A 243 -19.05 -7.27 -8.25
N ALA A 244 -18.76 -6.07 -7.75
CA ALA A 244 -19.78 -5.27 -7.08
C ALA A 244 -20.92 -4.91 -8.04
N SER A 245 -20.66 -4.77 -9.35
CA SER A 245 -21.69 -4.59 -10.40
C SER A 245 -22.68 -5.72 -10.48
N ASP A 246 -22.28 -6.96 -10.19
CA ASP A 246 -23.11 -8.16 -10.28
C ASP A 246 -23.91 -8.42 -9.00
N MET A 247 -23.70 -7.58 -7.96
CA MET A 247 -24.43 -7.66 -6.69
C MET A 247 -25.69 -6.81 -6.72
N PRO A 248 -26.77 -7.21 -5.99
CA PRO A 248 -27.94 -6.37 -5.79
C PRO A 248 -27.53 -5.00 -5.19
N GLU A 249 -28.19 -3.94 -5.64
CA GLU A 249 -27.82 -2.55 -5.27
C GLU A 249 -27.88 -2.30 -3.78
N ASP A 250 -28.81 -2.92 -3.07
CA ASP A 250 -29.00 -2.81 -1.63
C ASP A 250 -27.90 -3.47 -0.80
N SER A 251 -27.20 -4.48 -1.35
CA SER A 251 -26.08 -5.23 -0.71
C SER A 251 -24.71 -4.90 -1.30
N ARG A 252 -24.67 -4.10 -2.35
CA ARG A 252 -23.43 -3.70 -3.06
C ARG A 252 -22.58 -2.80 -2.17
N PRO A 253 -21.28 -3.13 -1.95
CA PRO A 253 -20.38 -2.22 -1.27
C PRO A 253 -20.13 -0.95 -2.11
N VAL A 254 -20.11 0.18 -1.44
CA VAL A 254 -19.74 1.48 -2.02
C VAL A 254 -18.44 1.91 -1.35
N VAL A 255 -17.40 2.13 -2.15
CA VAL A 255 -16.08 2.53 -1.66
C VAL A 255 -15.67 3.84 -2.32
N GLU A 256 -15.18 4.75 -1.51
CA GLU A 256 -14.52 5.97 -1.95
C GLU A 256 -13.03 5.93 -1.65
N VAL A 257 -12.25 6.46 -2.56
CA VAL A 257 -10.79 6.58 -2.47
C VAL A 257 -10.43 8.05 -2.54
N MET A 258 -9.51 8.48 -1.68
CA MET A 258 -9.02 9.85 -1.68
C MET A 258 -8.29 10.15 -3.00
N LYS A 259 -8.59 11.29 -3.62
CA LYS A 259 -7.87 11.77 -4.80
C LYS A 259 -6.49 12.22 -4.40
N THR A 260 -5.46 11.73 -5.09
CA THR A 260 -4.06 12.01 -4.73
C THR A 260 -3.59 13.40 -5.14
N ASP A 261 -4.32 14.09 -6.00
CA ASP A 261 -4.15 15.50 -6.37
C ASP A 261 -4.91 16.47 -5.44
N SER A 262 -5.60 15.96 -4.40
CA SER A 262 -6.37 16.77 -3.45
C SER A 262 -5.52 17.41 -2.36
N ASN A 263 -6.05 18.49 -1.77
CA ASN A 263 -5.45 19.12 -0.60
C ASN A 263 -5.44 18.18 0.62
N SER A 264 -6.48 17.36 0.78
CA SER A 264 -6.56 16.37 1.85
C SER A 264 -5.43 15.36 1.77
N PHE A 265 -5.12 14.85 0.57
CA PHE A 265 -3.99 13.95 0.38
C PHE A 265 -2.64 14.64 0.60
N ALA A 266 -2.48 15.88 0.14
CA ALA A 266 -1.27 16.67 0.40
C ALA A 266 -1.02 16.87 1.90
N ASN A 267 -2.09 17.10 2.69
CA ASN A 267 -2.01 17.21 4.15
C ASN A 267 -1.66 15.86 4.79
N ALA A 268 -2.29 14.76 4.37
CA ALA A 268 -1.97 13.41 4.85
C ALA A 268 -0.49 13.08 4.59
N LYS A 269 0.03 13.37 3.39
CA LYS A 269 1.43 13.22 3.02
C LYS A 269 2.35 14.04 3.92
N ARG A 270 2.00 15.30 4.21
CA ARG A 270 2.77 16.16 5.11
C ARG A 270 2.81 15.59 6.52
N SER A 271 1.67 15.17 7.06
CA SER A 271 1.57 14.58 8.40
C SER A 271 2.41 13.31 8.56
N LYS A 272 2.48 12.48 7.52
CA LYS A 272 3.33 11.29 7.50
C LYS A 272 4.83 11.62 7.51
N ARG A 273 5.23 12.70 6.84
CA ARG A 273 6.63 13.14 6.74
C ARG A 273 7.12 13.85 8.00
N VAL A 274 6.31 14.77 8.52
CA VAL A 274 6.72 15.64 9.62
C VAL A 274 6.30 15.02 10.94
N ARG A 275 7.23 14.32 11.58
CA ARG A 275 7.03 13.64 12.86
C ARG A 275 7.61 14.47 13.98
N ARG A 276 6.78 15.31 14.61
CA ARG A 276 7.17 16.21 15.71
C ARG A 276 6.65 15.76 17.07
N ASP A 277 6.28 14.47 17.19
CA ASP A 277 5.82 13.93 18.45
C ASP A 277 6.96 13.95 19.49
N PRO A 278 6.71 14.38 20.73
CA PRO A 278 7.70 14.35 21.81
C PRO A 278 8.32 12.96 22.11
N PHE A 279 7.68 11.90 21.65
CA PHE A 279 8.25 10.55 21.69
C PHE A 279 9.60 10.45 20.96
N PHE A 280 9.80 11.26 19.90
CA PHE A 280 11.04 11.25 19.12
C PHE A 280 12.05 12.25 19.69
N TYR A 281 12.94 11.80 20.54
CA TYR A 281 14.03 12.64 21.02
C TYR A 281 15.11 12.90 19.93
N ASN A 282 15.25 12.01 18.96
CA ASN A 282 15.92 12.26 17.68
C ASN A 282 14.84 12.46 16.60
N THR A 283 14.72 13.67 16.08
CA THR A 283 13.74 13.97 15.04
C THR A 283 14.00 13.11 13.80
N PRO A 284 13.03 12.28 13.35
CA PRO A 284 13.17 11.51 12.13
C PRO A 284 13.30 12.42 10.89
N PRO A 285 14.00 11.97 9.82
CA PRO A 285 14.04 12.72 8.57
C PRO A 285 12.65 12.90 7.99
N GLU A 286 12.41 14.03 7.32
CA GLU A 286 11.12 14.38 6.70
C GLU A 286 10.92 13.65 5.35
N VAL A 287 11.04 12.34 5.37
CA VAL A 287 10.80 11.45 4.22
C VAL A 287 9.76 10.39 4.55
N VAL A 288 9.17 9.80 3.54
CA VAL A 288 8.25 8.67 3.67
C VAL A 288 8.50 7.71 2.52
N ASP A 289 8.55 6.41 2.81
CA ASP A 289 8.55 5.38 1.78
C ASP A 289 7.22 5.37 1.04
N ILE A 290 7.25 5.11 -0.27
CA ILE A 290 6.02 5.10 -1.08
C ILE A 290 5.05 4.00 -0.63
N CYS A 291 5.56 2.87 -0.18
CA CYS A 291 4.75 1.77 0.34
C CYS A 291 4.16 2.06 1.73
N ASP A 292 4.74 3.01 2.48
CA ASP A 292 4.20 3.53 3.75
C ASP A 292 3.20 4.67 3.55
N MET A 293 2.91 5.03 2.31
CA MET A 293 1.95 6.08 1.96
C MET A 293 0.74 5.51 1.18
N PRO A 294 -0.02 4.55 1.75
CA PRO A 294 -1.22 4.06 1.10
C PRO A 294 -2.24 5.18 0.94
N VAL A 295 -2.96 5.15 -0.17
CA VAL A 295 -4.04 6.13 -0.40
C VAL A 295 -5.26 5.75 0.43
N PRO A 296 -5.79 6.66 1.26
CA PRO A 296 -6.94 6.38 2.08
C PRO A 296 -8.16 5.93 1.27
N ALA A 297 -8.83 4.89 1.75
CA ALA A 297 -10.09 4.41 1.22
C ALA A 297 -11.10 4.28 2.37
N LYS A 298 -12.38 4.51 2.09
CA LYS A 298 -13.46 4.34 3.05
C LYS A 298 -14.62 3.59 2.43
N ARG A 299 -15.15 2.62 3.16
CA ARG A 299 -16.38 1.92 2.82
C ARG A 299 -17.55 2.72 3.36
N LEU A 300 -18.50 3.09 2.50
CA LEU A 300 -19.72 3.83 2.87
C LEU A 300 -20.89 2.88 3.16
N LYS A 301 -20.83 1.68 2.59
CA LYS A 301 -21.85 0.63 2.72
C LYS A 301 -21.20 -0.76 2.58
#